data_b4014a277eb2517dbbaeb7a30d934022
#
_entry.id   b4014a277eb2517dbbaeb7a30d934022
#
_cell.length_a   1.000
_cell.length_b   1.000
_cell.length_c   1.000
_cell.angle_alpha   90.00
_cell.angle_beta   90.00
_cell.angle_gamma   90.00
#
_symmetry.space_group_name_H-M   'P 1'
#
loop_
_entity.id
_entity.type
_entity.pdbx_description
1 polymer ?
#
loop_
_entity_poly.entity_id
_entity_poly.type
_entity_poly.pdbx_seq_one_letter_code
_entity_poly.pdbx_strand_id
1 'polypeptide(L)'
;MENLGETQMTSPNTLTDFIKWSASNYPADRYELVLWNHGGGTALGFGYDEMYPDDMLSLSQIGNALSDSGIKFDIVGFDACLMGTIETAYMLEPYADYLVASEEYEPGTGWYYSEWLKNLSDNTSMSTVEIGKKIVEDYINGPDSSFFDSNTLSIVDLREIPYTYSKLCEIMQQEEGVWTVDIP
;
A
#
# COMPACT_ATOMS: atom_id res chain seq x y z
N MET A 1 4.20 18.10 19.58
CA MET A 1 3.31 17.01 19.16
C MET A 1 2.12 17.04 20.12
N GLU A 2 0.92 17.19 19.58
CA GLU A 2 -0.30 17.13 20.40
C GLU A 2 -0.64 15.66 20.65
N ASN A 3 -1.01 15.32 21.89
CA ASN A 3 -1.48 13.96 22.20
C ASN A 3 -3.00 13.94 21.91
N LEU A 4 -3.41 13.20 20.91
CA LEU A 4 -4.82 13.08 20.50
C LEU A 4 -5.63 12.09 21.37
N GLY A 5 -4.98 11.49 22.39
CA GLY A 5 -5.61 10.46 23.22
C GLY A 5 -5.82 9.13 22.48
N GLU A 6 -6.78 8.36 22.91
CA GLU A 6 -7.20 7.13 22.24
C GLU A 6 -7.96 7.48 20.97
N THR A 7 -7.39 7.13 19.82
CA THR A 7 -7.96 7.39 18.50
C THR A 7 -8.01 6.09 17.72
N GLN A 8 -9.17 5.76 17.14
CA GLN A 8 -9.32 4.57 16.30
C GLN A 8 -8.42 4.68 15.06
N MET A 9 -7.40 3.83 14.99
CA MET A 9 -6.43 3.85 13.89
C MET A 9 -6.99 3.25 12.59
N THR A 10 -8.02 2.42 12.68
CA THR A 10 -8.75 1.84 11.55
C THR A 10 -9.92 2.72 11.07
N SER A 11 -9.93 4.01 11.42
CA SER A 11 -10.91 4.98 10.93
C SER A 11 -10.38 5.72 9.69
N PRO A 12 -11.15 5.81 8.59
CA PRO A 12 -10.76 6.61 7.41
C PRO A 12 -10.52 8.09 7.74
N ASN A 13 -11.28 8.64 8.69
CA ASN A 13 -11.08 10.02 9.13
C ASN A 13 -9.72 10.22 9.81
N THR A 14 -9.29 9.27 10.63
CA THR A 14 -7.97 9.32 11.28
C THR A 14 -6.85 9.34 10.24
N LEU A 15 -6.96 8.53 9.19
CA LEU A 15 -6.00 8.51 8.09
C LEU A 15 -6.02 9.85 7.33
N THR A 16 -7.20 10.35 6.98
CA THR A 16 -7.36 11.65 6.31
C THR A 16 -6.72 12.79 7.12
N ASP A 17 -7.03 12.85 8.40
CA ASP A 17 -6.55 13.91 9.29
C ASP A 17 -5.03 13.86 9.48
N PHE A 18 -4.46 12.65 9.59
CA PHE A 18 -3.01 12.45 9.64
C PHE A 18 -2.33 12.95 8.36
N ILE A 19 -2.85 12.60 7.18
CA ILE A 19 -2.29 13.04 5.90
C ILE A 19 -2.34 14.57 5.78
N LYS A 20 -3.50 15.18 6.04
CA LYS A 20 -3.67 16.63 5.99
C LYS A 20 -2.76 17.36 6.97
N TRP A 21 -2.68 16.85 8.20
CA TRP A 21 -1.79 17.42 9.22
C TRP A 21 -0.33 17.33 8.78
N SER A 22 0.09 16.18 8.28
CA SER A 22 1.47 15.96 7.82
C SER A 22 1.84 16.90 6.66
N ALA A 23 1.02 16.97 5.62
CA ALA A 23 1.27 17.83 4.47
C ALA A 23 1.27 19.32 4.83
N SER A 24 0.41 19.74 5.80
CA SER A 24 0.33 21.13 6.24
C SER A 24 1.53 21.55 7.10
N ASN A 25 2.07 20.63 7.91
CA ASN A 25 3.17 20.93 8.82
C ASN A 25 4.55 20.66 8.22
N TYR A 26 4.62 19.77 7.22
CA TYR A 26 5.84 19.37 6.52
C TYR A 26 5.63 19.42 5.00
N PRO A 27 5.41 20.62 4.42
CA PRO A 27 5.20 20.74 2.98
C PRO A 27 6.44 20.27 2.21
N ALA A 28 6.20 19.47 1.18
CA ALA A 28 7.23 18.87 0.34
C ALA A 28 6.79 18.85 -1.13
N ASP A 29 7.75 18.69 -2.04
CA ASP A 29 7.48 18.53 -3.46
C ASP A 29 7.00 17.10 -3.81
N ARG A 30 7.34 16.13 -2.96
CA ARG A 30 6.99 14.72 -3.12
C ARG A 30 6.52 14.14 -1.80
N TYR A 31 5.53 13.25 -1.87
CA TYR A 31 4.97 12.58 -0.70
C TYR A 31 4.96 11.08 -0.91
N GLU A 32 5.42 10.36 0.10
CA GLU A 32 5.31 8.92 0.21
C GLU A 32 4.50 8.58 1.46
N LEU A 33 3.50 7.72 1.30
CA LEU A 33 2.68 7.22 2.40
C LEU A 33 2.96 5.73 2.56
N VAL A 34 3.43 5.32 3.73
CA VAL A 34 3.57 3.90 4.07
C VAL A 34 2.56 3.56 5.17
N LEU A 35 1.74 2.57 4.90
CA LEU A 35 0.75 2.01 5.80
C LEU A 35 1.32 0.70 6.38
N TRP A 36 1.70 0.72 7.65
CA TRP A 36 2.29 -0.41 8.35
C TRP A 36 1.35 -1.00 9.38
N ASN A 37 0.89 -2.22 9.17
CA ASN A 37 0.05 -3.00 10.08
C ASN A 37 -0.23 -4.38 9.47
N HIS A 38 -1.28 -5.08 9.91
CA HIS A 38 -1.81 -6.28 9.27
C HIS A 38 -2.51 -5.94 7.95
N GLY A 39 -2.38 -6.83 6.96
CA GLY A 39 -3.10 -6.76 5.69
C GLY A 39 -3.87 -8.05 5.44
N GLY A 40 -5.05 -7.92 4.85
CA GLY A 40 -5.95 -9.01 4.50
C GLY A 40 -6.39 -8.98 3.04
N GLY A 41 -5.64 -8.26 2.20
CA GLY A 41 -5.93 -8.11 0.77
C GLY A 41 -7.27 -7.43 0.51
N THR A 42 -7.82 -7.72 -0.67
CA THR A 42 -9.09 -7.14 -1.12
C THR A 42 -10.28 -7.52 -0.23
N ALA A 43 -10.26 -8.70 0.36
CA ALA A 43 -11.40 -9.25 1.09
C ALA A 43 -11.56 -8.66 2.50
N LEU A 44 -10.46 -8.47 3.22
CA LEU A 44 -10.48 -8.00 4.61
C LEU A 44 -10.01 -6.55 4.75
N GLY A 45 -9.16 -6.08 3.82
CA GLY A 45 -8.63 -4.73 3.85
C GLY A 45 -7.34 -4.62 4.65
N PHE A 46 -7.13 -3.48 5.31
CA PHE A 46 -5.89 -3.11 5.99
C PHE A 46 -6.15 -2.63 7.43
N GLY A 47 -5.20 -2.94 8.29
CA GLY A 47 -5.13 -2.42 9.66
C GLY A 47 -5.83 -3.30 10.68
N TYR A 48 -5.26 -3.32 11.88
CA TYR A 48 -5.86 -3.92 13.05
C TYR A 48 -5.63 -2.99 14.24
N ASP A 49 -6.67 -2.72 14.99
CA ASP A 49 -6.62 -1.90 16.20
C ASP A 49 -7.14 -2.73 17.37
N GLU A 50 -6.30 -2.95 18.38
CA GLU A 50 -6.66 -3.79 19.54
C GLU A 50 -7.85 -3.26 20.32
N MET A 51 -8.10 -1.95 20.28
CA MET A 51 -9.23 -1.31 20.94
C MET A 51 -10.51 -1.36 20.10
N TYR A 52 -10.36 -1.62 18.78
CA TYR A 52 -11.44 -1.71 17.80
C TYR A 52 -11.26 -2.94 16.90
N PRO A 53 -11.27 -4.17 17.47
CA PRO A 53 -10.78 -5.38 16.81
C PRO A 53 -11.64 -5.86 15.63
N ASP A 54 -12.88 -5.39 15.52
CA ASP A 54 -13.80 -5.78 14.45
C ASP A 54 -13.72 -4.86 13.21
N ASP A 55 -12.91 -3.80 13.28
CA ASP A 55 -12.82 -2.79 12.24
C ASP A 55 -11.46 -2.85 11.52
N MET A 56 -11.48 -3.17 10.23
CA MET A 56 -10.37 -2.97 9.29
C MET A 56 -10.78 -1.94 8.24
N LEU A 57 -9.82 -1.18 7.71
CA LEU A 57 -10.07 -0.28 6.59
C LEU A 57 -10.23 -1.09 5.29
N SER A 58 -11.45 -1.10 4.75
CA SER A 58 -11.67 -1.61 3.39
C SER A 58 -10.93 -0.77 2.35
N LEU A 59 -10.68 -1.32 1.15
CA LEU A 59 -10.07 -0.56 0.05
C LEU A 59 -10.86 0.71 -0.28
N SER A 60 -12.19 0.66 -0.24
CA SER A 60 -13.03 1.85 -0.48
C SER A 60 -12.86 2.92 0.61
N GLN A 61 -12.70 2.52 1.87
CA GLN A 61 -12.45 3.47 2.97
C GLN A 61 -11.07 4.10 2.87
N ILE A 62 -10.05 3.34 2.45
CA ILE A 62 -8.71 3.89 2.16
C ILE A 62 -8.81 4.89 1.01
N GLY A 63 -9.44 4.51 -0.10
CA GLY A 63 -9.63 5.38 -1.26
C GLY A 63 -10.36 6.69 -0.90
N ASN A 64 -11.40 6.62 -0.07
CA ASN A 64 -12.10 7.80 0.42
C ASN A 64 -11.18 8.69 1.27
N ALA A 65 -10.38 8.10 2.17
CA ALA A 65 -9.45 8.85 2.99
C ALA A 65 -8.39 9.57 2.16
N LEU A 66 -7.84 8.92 1.13
CA LEU A 66 -6.89 9.52 0.20
C LEU A 66 -7.54 10.65 -0.61
N SER A 67 -8.75 10.41 -1.14
CA SER A 67 -9.53 11.43 -1.86
C SER A 67 -9.79 12.66 -1.00
N ASP A 68 -10.26 12.45 0.23
CA ASP A 68 -10.58 13.52 1.16
C ASP A 68 -9.34 14.27 1.64
N SER A 69 -8.17 13.64 1.62
CA SER A 69 -6.90 14.29 1.94
C SER A 69 -6.52 15.38 0.92
N GLY A 70 -6.88 15.18 -0.35
CA GLY A 70 -6.52 16.03 -1.46
C GLY A 70 -5.03 16.00 -1.83
N ILE A 71 -4.28 15.04 -1.31
CA ILE A 71 -2.84 14.86 -1.59
C ILE A 71 -2.65 13.79 -2.66
N LYS A 72 -1.83 14.08 -3.67
CA LYS A 72 -1.30 13.10 -4.62
C LYS A 72 0.04 12.61 -4.11
N PHE A 73 0.22 11.29 -4.10
CA PHE A 73 1.44 10.64 -3.62
C PHE A 73 2.31 10.17 -4.78
N ASP A 74 3.62 10.20 -4.59
CA ASP A 74 4.57 9.54 -5.48
C ASP A 74 4.54 8.02 -5.26
N ILE A 75 4.48 7.60 -3.99
CA ILE A 75 4.35 6.20 -3.58
C ILE A 75 3.27 6.09 -2.51
N VAL A 76 2.40 5.10 -2.64
CA VAL A 76 1.67 4.52 -1.51
C VAL A 76 2.19 3.11 -1.31
N GLY A 77 2.69 2.83 -0.11
CA GLY A 77 3.23 1.54 0.29
C GLY A 77 2.38 0.86 1.36
N PHE A 78 2.27 -0.45 1.28
CA PHE A 78 1.71 -1.28 2.34
C PHE A 78 2.80 -2.20 2.88
N ASP A 79 3.36 -1.86 4.03
CA ASP A 79 4.17 -2.75 4.86
C ASP A 79 3.21 -3.66 5.62
N ALA A 80 2.61 -4.58 4.88
CA ALA A 80 1.49 -5.42 5.31
C ALA A 80 1.24 -6.56 4.32
N CYS A 81 0.80 -7.71 4.84
CA CYS A 81 0.50 -8.90 4.07
C CYS A 81 -0.56 -8.67 2.99
N LEU A 82 -0.41 -9.31 1.82
CA LEU A 82 -1.46 -9.54 0.81
C LEU A 82 -2.03 -8.28 0.15
N MET A 83 -1.41 -7.11 0.30
CA MET A 83 -1.94 -5.85 -0.26
C MET A 83 -1.52 -5.62 -1.72
N GLY A 84 -0.64 -6.44 -2.30
CA GLY A 84 -0.19 -6.38 -3.69
C GLY A 84 -1.21 -6.98 -4.68
N THR A 85 -2.44 -6.47 -4.69
CA THR A 85 -3.53 -6.95 -5.56
C THR A 85 -3.87 -5.95 -6.67
N ILE A 86 -4.47 -6.43 -7.76
CA ILE A 86 -4.92 -5.56 -8.86
C ILE A 86 -6.01 -4.58 -8.39
N GLU A 87 -6.85 -4.98 -7.44
CA GLU A 87 -7.90 -4.14 -6.89
C GLU A 87 -7.31 -3.02 -6.02
N THR A 88 -6.28 -3.32 -5.23
CA THR A 88 -5.54 -2.30 -4.47
C THR A 88 -4.89 -1.30 -5.43
N ALA A 89 -4.22 -1.79 -6.48
CA ALA A 89 -3.59 -0.95 -7.48
C ALA A 89 -4.62 -0.07 -8.22
N TYR A 90 -5.76 -0.65 -8.61
CA TYR A 90 -6.83 0.09 -9.28
C TYR A 90 -7.46 1.17 -8.38
N MET A 91 -7.67 0.86 -7.10
CA MET A 91 -8.17 1.84 -6.13
C MET A 91 -7.19 3.00 -5.94
N LEU A 92 -5.88 2.74 -5.96
CA LEU A 92 -4.84 3.74 -5.71
C LEU A 92 -4.51 4.61 -6.93
N GLU A 93 -4.83 4.20 -8.14
CA GLU A 93 -4.44 4.88 -9.39
C GLU A 93 -4.73 6.39 -9.38
N PRO A 94 -5.88 6.89 -8.91
CA PRO A 94 -6.14 8.32 -8.86
C PRO A 94 -5.26 9.09 -7.86
N TYR A 95 -4.71 8.40 -6.85
CA TYR A 95 -4.10 9.00 -5.67
C TYR A 95 -2.59 8.85 -5.58
N ALA A 96 -1.99 7.90 -6.33
CA ALA A 96 -0.57 7.66 -6.31
C ALA A 96 -0.01 7.39 -7.71
N ASP A 97 1.32 7.53 -7.87
CA ASP A 97 1.99 7.15 -9.12
C ASP A 97 2.49 5.70 -9.06
N TYR A 98 2.89 5.24 -7.87
CA TYR A 98 3.36 3.87 -7.65
C TYR A 98 2.75 3.27 -6.39
N LEU A 99 2.51 1.94 -6.45
CA LEU A 99 2.21 1.09 -5.31
C LEU A 99 3.45 0.26 -4.98
N VAL A 100 3.80 0.15 -3.69
CA VAL A 100 4.74 -0.85 -3.17
C VAL A 100 4.00 -1.74 -2.20
N ALA A 101 3.87 -3.03 -2.50
CA ALA A 101 3.15 -3.99 -1.67
C ALA A 101 3.54 -5.43 -1.98
N SER A 102 3.23 -6.33 -1.05
CA SER A 102 3.44 -7.78 -1.18
C SER A 102 2.18 -8.50 -1.63
N GLU A 103 2.33 -9.49 -2.50
CA GLU A 103 1.32 -10.46 -2.91
C GLU A 103 1.14 -11.57 -1.86
N GLU A 104 2.11 -11.72 -0.95
CA GLU A 104 2.18 -12.78 0.06
C GLU A 104 2.22 -12.21 1.47
N TYR A 105 2.39 -13.10 2.46
CA TYR A 105 2.58 -12.71 3.86
C TYR A 105 3.95 -12.04 4.04
N GLU A 106 3.97 -10.97 4.83
CA GLU A 106 5.19 -10.29 5.22
C GLU A 106 5.61 -10.67 6.66
N PRO A 107 6.94 -10.68 6.95
CA PRO A 107 7.43 -10.85 8.31
C PRO A 107 6.91 -9.74 9.23
N GLY A 108 6.63 -10.09 10.49
CA GLY A 108 6.17 -9.12 11.49
C GLY A 108 7.17 -8.01 11.84
N THR A 109 8.41 -8.12 11.38
CA THR A 109 9.45 -7.07 11.49
C THR A 109 9.24 -5.92 10.50
N GLY A 110 8.42 -6.14 9.45
CA GLY A 110 8.15 -5.17 8.40
C GLY A 110 9.35 -4.92 7.48
N TRP A 111 9.31 -3.80 6.77
CA TRP A 111 10.34 -3.41 5.83
C TRP A 111 11.61 -2.94 6.51
N TYR A 112 12.76 -3.10 5.85
CA TYR A 112 14.04 -2.65 6.37
C TYR A 112 14.28 -1.16 6.04
N TYR A 113 13.72 -0.27 6.86
CA TYR A 113 13.69 1.18 6.64
C TYR A 113 15.07 1.85 6.65
N SER A 114 16.06 1.29 7.38
CA SER A 114 17.33 1.99 7.65
C SER A 114 18.11 2.30 6.38
N GLU A 115 18.21 1.37 5.43
CA GLU A 115 19.07 1.54 4.26
C GLU A 115 18.44 2.43 3.18
N TRP A 116 17.19 2.18 2.80
CA TRP A 116 16.57 2.99 1.75
C TRP A 116 16.32 4.44 2.20
N LEU A 117 15.96 4.69 3.46
CA LEU A 117 15.84 6.03 4.02
C LEU A 117 17.19 6.75 4.06
N LYS A 118 18.28 6.02 4.41
CA LYS A 118 19.62 6.57 4.35
C LYS A 118 20.00 6.94 2.92
N ASN A 119 19.76 6.06 1.95
CA ASN A 119 20.03 6.32 0.53
C ASN A 119 19.26 7.55 0.04
N LEU A 120 17.98 7.68 0.40
CA LEU A 120 17.17 8.85 0.07
C LEU A 120 17.72 10.13 0.72
N SER A 121 18.16 10.07 1.98
CA SER A 121 18.78 11.19 2.67
C SER A 121 20.09 11.64 2.02
N ASP A 122 20.90 10.67 1.56
CA ASP A 122 22.18 10.94 0.89
C ASP A 122 21.97 11.47 -0.55
N ASN A 123 20.85 11.13 -1.20
CA ASN A 123 20.50 11.58 -2.55
C ASN A 123 19.00 11.85 -2.71
N THR A 124 18.55 13.03 -2.34
CA THR A 124 17.15 13.47 -2.44
C THR A 124 16.64 13.66 -3.87
N SER A 125 17.52 13.56 -4.89
CA SER A 125 17.14 13.62 -6.30
C SER A 125 16.87 12.27 -6.96
N MET A 126 16.84 11.17 -6.18
CA MET A 126 16.44 9.86 -6.69
C MET A 126 15.04 9.95 -7.30
N SER A 127 14.84 9.30 -8.44
CA SER A 127 13.50 9.17 -9.02
C SER A 127 12.61 8.28 -8.15
N THR A 128 11.31 8.48 -8.23
CA THR A 128 10.33 7.70 -7.46
C THR A 128 10.49 6.19 -7.69
N VAL A 129 10.74 5.78 -8.93
CA VAL A 129 10.95 4.36 -9.25
C VAL A 129 12.25 3.81 -8.67
N GLU A 130 13.31 4.63 -8.54
CA GLU A 130 14.55 4.22 -7.87
C GLU A 130 14.33 4.03 -6.37
N ILE A 131 13.56 4.92 -5.74
CA ILE A 131 13.18 4.77 -4.32
C ILE A 131 12.42 3.47 -4.11
N GLY A 132 11.36 3.23 -4.89
CA GLY A 132 10.58 1.99 -4.77
C GLY A 132 11.41 0.73 -5.02
N LYS A 133 12.35 0.74 -5.98
CA LYS A 133 13.29 -0.36 -6.18
C LYS A 133 14.20 -0.57 -4.98
N LYS A 134 14.66 0.51 -4.35
CA LYS A 134 15.46 0.42 -3.13
C LYS A 134 14.69 -0.20 -1.98
N ILE A 135 13.43 0.18 -1.78
CA ILE A 135 12.55 -0.44 -0.78
C ILE A 135 12.49 -1.95 -1.01
N VAL A 136 12.21 -2.38 -2.25
CA VAL A 136 12.13 -3.80 -2.62
C VAL A 136 13.47 -4.51 -2.41
N GLU A 137 14.58 -3.93 -2.90
CA GLU A 137 15.92 -4.52 -2.74
C GLU A 137 16.30 -4.70 -1.27
N ASP A 138 16.06 -3.66 -0.45
CA ASP A 138 16.45 -3.68 0.97
C ASP A 138 15.55 -4.62 1.79
N TYR A 139 14.26 -4.76 1.42
CA TYR A 139 13.37 -5.75 2.00
C TYR A 139 13.81 -7.19 1.69
N ILE A 140 14.09 -7.51 0.43
CA ILE A 140 14.48 -8.85 0.01
C ILE A 140 15.88 -9.25 0.52
N ASN A 141 16.81 -8.30 0.65
CA ASN A 141 18.18 -8.55 1.09
C ASN A 141 18.43 -8.17 2.56
N GLY A 142 17.42 -7.71 3.26
CA GLY A 142 17.51 -7.28 4.66
C GLY A 142 17.82 -8.43 5.62
N PRO A 143 18.18 -8.12 6.88
CA PRO A 143 18.60 -9.12 7.85
C PRO A 143 17.55 -10.17 8.19
N ASP A 144 16.28 -9.84 7.99
CA ASP A 144 15.13 -10.70 8.30
C ASP A 144 14.60 -11.48 7.09
N SER A 145 15.18 -11.28 5.92
CA SER A 145 14.75 -11.92 4.67
C SER A 145 14.81 -13.46 4.67
N SER A 146 15.62 -14.05 5.54
CA SER A 146 15.79 -15.51 5.65
C SER A 146 14.70 -16.22 6.48
N PHE A 147 13.80 -15.48 7.14
CA PHE A 147 12.77 -16.08 7.99
C PHE A 147 11.59 -16.66 7.19
N PHE A 148 11.45 -16.30 5.91
CA PHE A 148 10.36 -16.78 5.04
C PHE A 148 10.92 -17.19 3.69
N ASP A 149 10.60 -18.41 3.26
CA ASP A 149 11.04 -18.96 1.96
C ASP A 149 10.33 -18.29 0.74
N SER A 150 9.33 -17.44 0.98
CA SER A 150 8.47 -16.87 -0.05
C SER A 150 8.15 -15.37 0.19
N ASN A 151 9.17 -14.56 0.48
CA ASN A 151 8.98 -13.11 0.56
C ASN A 151 8.78 -12.52 -0.83
N THR A 152 7.71 -11.76 -1.01
CA THR A 152 7.48 -10.96 -2.21
C THR A 152 7.35 -9.50 -1.83
N LEU A 153 7.78 -8.62 -2.70
CA LEU A 153 7.48 -7.18 -2.65
C LEU A 153 7.64 -6.61 -4.05
N SER A 154 6.63 -5.94 -4.53
CA SER A 154 6.59 -5.40 -5.89
C SER A 154 6.45 -3.88 -5.88
N ILE A 155 7.07 -3.22 -6.87
CA ILE A 155 6.72 -1.84 -7.24
C ILE A 155 5.88 -1.88 -8.50
N VAL A 156 4.68 -1.30 -8.45
CA VAL A 156 3.71 -1.28 -9.54
C VAL A 156 3.52 0.15 -10.04
N ASP A 157 3.68 0.37 -11.34
CA ASP A 157 3.36 1.65 -11.99
C ASP A 157 1.83 1.75 -12.16
N LEU A 158 1.20 2.61 -11.38
CA LEU A 158 -0.24 2.74 -11.34
C LEU A 158 -0.83 3.34 -12.62
N ARG A 159 -0.04 4.04 -13.43
CA ARG A 159 -0.49 4.60 -14.72
C ARG A 159 -0.83 3.53 -15.74
N GLU A 160 -0.28 2.31 -15.59
CA GLU A 160 -0.53 1.16 -16.47
C GLU A 160 -1.77 0.34 -16.04
N ILE A 161 -2.30 0.60 -14.85
CA ILE A 161 -3.40 -0.19 -14.27
C ILE A 161 -4.71 -0.06 -15.06
N PRO A 162 -5.16 1.11 -15.53
CA PRO A 162 -6.39 1.21 -16.30
C PRO A 162 -6.39 0.33 -17.56
N TYR A 163 -5.22 0.27 -18.23
CA TYR A 163 -5.06 -0.60 -19.40
C TYR A 163 -5.08 -2.09 -19.01
N THR A 164 -4.33 -2.47 -17.99
CA THR A 164 -4.25 -3.85 -17.48
C THR A 164 -5.61 -4.34 -17.01
N TYR A 165 -6.33 -3.52 -16.24
CA TYR A 165 -7.66 -3.85 -15.74
C TYR A 165 -8.67 -4.01 -16.88
N SER A 166 -8.66 -3.12 -17.88
CA SER A 166 -9.50 -3.24 -19.06
C SER A 166 -9.27 -4.55 -19.81
N LYS A 167 -8.00 -4.95 -19.98
CA LYS A 167 -7.66 -6.21 -20.65
C LYS A 167 -8.07 -7.44 -19.84
N LEU A 168 -7.94 -7.38 -18.52
CA LEU A 168 -8.43 -8.44 -17.64
C LEU A 168 -9.95 -8.60 -17.78
N CYS A 169 -10.71 -7.51 -17.77
CA CYS A 169 -12.15 -7.55 -17.97
C CYS A 169 -12.55 -8.12 -19.35
N GLU A 170 -11.83 -7.76 -20.42
CA GLU A 170 -12.05 -8.33 -21.75
C GLU A 170 -11.86 -9.86 -21.78
N ILE A 171 -10.80 -10.36 -21.12
CA ILE A 171 -10.52 -11.80 -21.02
C ILE A 171 -11.62 -12.49 -20.22
N MET A 172 -12.00 -11.97 -19.07
CA MET A 172 -13.05 -12.56 -18.23
C MET A 172 -14.40 -12.61 -18.94
N GLN A 173 -14.76 -11.59 -19.73
CA GLN A 173 -15.99 -11.59 -20.52
C GLN A 173 -15.99 -12.63 -21.65
N GLN A 174 -14.83 -12.93 -22.25
CA GLN A 174 -14.69 -13.96 -23.28
C GLN A 174 -14.84 -15.37 -22.71
N GLU A 175 -14.51 -15.55 -21.44
CA GLU A 175 -14.47 -16.83 -20.74
C GLU A 175 -15.75 -17.12 -19.92
N GLU A 176 -16.83 -16.34 -20.08
CA GLU A 176 -18.10 -16.53 -19.33
C GLU A 176 -18.72 -17.94 -19.47
N GLY A 177 -18.20 -18.80 -20.35
CA GLY A 177 -18.60 -20.20 -20.48
C GLY A 177 -17.68 -21.21 -19.79
N VAL A 178 -16.53 -20.80 -19.26
CA VAL A 178 -15.48 -21.68 -18.74
C VAL A 178 -15.49 -21.75 -17.21
N TRP A 179 -16.02 -20.73 -16.53
CA TRP A 179 -15.96 -20.61 -15.07
C TRP A 179 -17.20 -21.15 -14.33
N THR A 180 -18.04 -21.95 -14.99
CA THR A 180 -19.06 -22.74 -14.26
C THR A 180 -18.34 -23.88 -13.53
N VAL A 181 -17.90 -23.61 -12.32
CA VAL A 181 -17.48 -24.68 -11.40
C VAL A 181 -18.77 -25.40 -10.99
N ASP A 182 -18.97 -26.62 -11.50
CA ASP A 182 -19.92 -27.56 -10.91
C ASP A 182 -19.43 -27.86 -9.49
N ILE A 183 -19.98 -27.17 -8.50
CA ILE A 183 -19.77 -27.52 -7.09
C ILE A 183 -20.69 -28.73 -6.85
N PRO A 184 -20.14 -29.89 -6.47
CA PRO A 184 -20.92 -31.09 -6.17
C PRO A 184 -21.76 -30.94 -4.90
#